data_58abfa5f166f7729ff59a8b541211098
#
_entry.id   58abfa5f166f7729ff59a8b541211098
#
_cell.length_a   1.000
_cell.length_b   1.000
_cell.length_c   1.000
_cell.angle_alpha   90.00
_cell.angle_beta   90.00
_cell.angle_gamma   90.00
#
_symmetry.space_group_name_H-M   'P 1'
#
loop_
_entity.id
_entity.type
_entity.pdbx_description
1 polymer ?
#
loop_
_entity_poly.entity_id
_entity_poly.type
_entity_poly.pdbx_seq_one_letter_code
_entity_poly.pdbx_strand_id
1 'polypeptide(L)'
;LAAARFDDLGEFLKHTETFQDESLGHDEKGVQLMTIHKSKGLEFPVVFVVGLVEGILPTKRGDLEEERRIGFVGISRAMRLLYLSYSHTYLGQKAAKSVFLEEMLPSPSSSQPSSKAKEATHHAV
;
A
#
# COMPACT_ATOMS: atom_id res chain seq x y z
N LEU A 1 -10.98 -4.96 20.70
CA LEU A 1 -11.91 -3.85 20.81
C LEU A 1 -11.20 -2.69 21.53
N ALA A 2 -10.81 -1.62 20.78
CA ALA A 2 -10.01 -0.52 21.33
C ALA A 2 -10.74 0.26 22.46
N ALA A 3 -12.05 0.43 22.34
CA ALA A 3 -12.87 1.15 23.32
C ALA A 3 -12.87 0.53 24.73
N ALA A 4 -12.62 -0.77 24.87
CA ALA A 4 -12.57 -1.45 26.15
C ALA A 4 -11.33 -1.12 27.03
N ARG A 5 -10.43 -0.27 26.53
CA ARG A 5 -9.21 0.17 27.22
C ARG A 5 -9.39 1.52 27.93
N PHE A 6 -10.53 2.16 27.75
CA PHE A 6 -10.83 3.48 28.31
C PHE A 6 -11.98 3.36 29.29
N ASP A 7 -11.81 3.96 30.45
CA ASP A 7 -12.80 3.94 31.54
C ASP A 7 -13.96 4.91 31.30
N ASP A 8 -13.77 5.89 30.40
CA ASP A 8 -14.76 6.90 30.05
C ASP A 8 -14.80 7.14 28.53
N LEU A 9 -16.02 7.35 28.01
CA LEU A 9 -16.28 7.69 26.61
C LEU A 9 -15.60 9.00 26.20
N GLY A 10 -15.52 9.98 27.10
CA GLY A 10 -14.87 11.26 26.86
C GLY A 10 -13.36 11.10 26.64
N GLU A 11 -12.72 10.25 27.40
CA GLU A 11 -11.30 9.91 27.23
C GLU A 11 -11.04 9.18 25.93
N PHE A 12 -11.91 8.24 25.56
CA PHE A 12 -11.84 7.57 24.25
C PHE A 12 -12.00 8.55 23.08
N LEU A 13 -12.96 9.47 23.14
CA LEU A 13 -13.16 10.48 22.10
C LEU A 13 -11.96 11.42 21.98
N LYS A 14 -11.43 11.90 23.10
CA LYS A 14 -10.23 12.74 23.13
C LYS A 14 -9.01 12.02 22.55
N HIS A 15 -8.87 10.73 22.82
CA HIS A 15 -7.80 9.92 22.25
C HIS A 15 -7.97 9.76 20.73
N THR A 16 -9.19 9.57 20.22
CA THR A 16 -9.44 9.48 18.78
C THR A 16 -9.23 10.82 18.07
N GLU A 17 -9.56 11.95 18.70
CA GLU A 17 -9.29 13.30 18.17
C GLU A 17 -7.78 13.54 18.06
N THR A 18 -7.01 13.18 19.10
CA THR A 18 -5.54 13.29 19.08
C THR A 18 -4.92 12.46 17.95
N PHE A 19 -5.42 11.25 17.71
CA PHE A 19 -4.98 10.43 16.58
C PHE A 19 -5.33 11.02 15.21
N GLN A 20 -6.42 11.77 15.10
CA GLN A 20 -6.76 12.47 13.86
C GLN A 20 -5.86 13.68 13.63
N ASP A 21 -5.55 14.44 14.65
CA ASP A 21 -4.67 15.61 14.56
C ASP A 21 -3.21 15.21 14.30
N GLU A 22 -2.70 14.17 14.94
CA GLU A 22 -1.35 13.65 14.65
C GLU A 22 -1.24 13.05 13.24
N SER A 23 -2.35 12.52 12.68
CA SER A 23 -2.37 12.04 11.30
C SER A 23 -2.49 13.17 10.26
N LEU A 24 -2.87 14.37 10.68
CA LEU A 24 -2.94 15.60 9.87
C LEU A 24 -1.73 16.52 10.09
N GLY A 25 -0.88 16.23 11.09
CA GLY A 25 0.39 16.88 11.27
C GLY A 25 1.29 16.58 10.09
N HIS A 26 1.35 17.49 9.13
CA HIS A 26 2.33 17.53 8.07
C HIS A 26 3.72 17.73 8.66
N ASP A 27 4.30 16.71 9.25
CA ASP A 27 5.73 16.68 9.43
C ASP A 27 6.34 16.36 8.06
N GLU A 28 6.64 17.40 7.29
CA GLU A 28 7.13 17.32 5.90
C GLU A 28 8.45 16.54 5.77
N LYS A 29 9.00 16.05 6.88
CA LYS A 29 10.33 15.44 6.97
C LYS A 29 10.32 13.93 7.18
N GLY A 30 9.17 13.29 7.32
CA GLY A 30 9.05 11.86 7.62
C GLY A 30 8.53 11.01 6.47
N VAL A 31 8.64 9.69 6.61
CA VAL A 31 7.95 8.73 5.76
C VAL A 31 6.48 8.68 6.15
N GLN A 32 5.61 9.00 5.20
CA GLN A 32 4.16 8.95 5.43
C GLN A 32 3.63 7.53 5.19
N LEU A 33 2.93 6.98 6.17
CA LEU A 33 2.26 5.69 6.07
C LEU A 33 0.75 5.90 6.03
N MET A 34 0.11 5.42 4.96
CA MET A 34 -1.32 5.62 4.76
C MET A 34 -1.94 4.52 3.90
N THR A 35 -3.26 4.43 3.90
CA THR A 35 -3.98 3.58 2.95
C THR A 35 -4.03 4.25 1.57
N ILE A 36 -4.20 3.44 0.51
CA ILE A 36 -4.36 3.97 -0.86
C ILE A 36 -5.56 4.94 -0.93
N HIS A 37 -6.65 4.65 -0.22
CA HIS A 37 -7.81 5.56 -0.19
C HIS A 37 -7.47 6.94 0.38
N LYS A 38 -6.66 7.00 1.44
CA LYS A 38 -6.22 8.28 2.03
C LYS A 38 -5.24 9.04 1.13
N SER A 39 -4.56 8.37 0.22
CA SER A 39 -3.60 9.00 -0.70
C SER A 39 -4.27 9.71 -1.88
N LYS A 40 -5.59 9.60 -2.04
CA LYS A 40 -6.32 10.25 -3.14
C LYS A 40 -6.13 11.75 -3.09
N GLY A 41 -5.68 12.33 -4.21
CA GLY A 41 -5.40 13.77 -4.34
C GLY A 41 -4.04 14.21 -3.82
N LEU A 42 -3.25 13.31 -3.22
CA LEU A 42 -1.87 13.59 -2.81
C LEU A 42 -0.88 13.09 -3.86
N GLU A 43 0.33 13.63 -3.84
CA GLU A 43 1.44 13.20 -4.70
C GLU A 43 2.74 13.20 -3.90
N PHE A 44 3.61 12.23 -4.18
CA PHE A 44 4.86 12.05 -3.45
C PHE A 44 6.02 11.80 -4.41
N PRO A 45 7.20 12.32 -4.13
CA PRO A 45 8.39 12.05 -4.96
C PRO A 45 8.71 10.56 -5.09
N VAL A 46 8.49 9.80 -4.02
CA VAL A 46 8.74 8.35 -3.95
C VAL A 46 7.55 7.68 -3.28
N VAL A 47 7.04 6.62 -3.89
CA VAL A 47 5.93 5.82 -3.36
C VAL A 47 6.31 4.36 -3.30
N PHE A 48 6.02 3.73 -2.17
CA PHE A 48 6.09 2.28 -1.97
C PHE A 48 4.67 1.75 -1.85
N VAL A 49 4.19 1.03 -2.86
CA VAL A 49 2.93 0.27 -2.76
C VAL A 49 3.27 -1.12 -2.26
N VAL A 50 2.83 -1.43 -1.05
CA VAL A 50 3.13 -2.70 -0.38
C VAL A 50 1.90 -3.60 -0.34
N GLY A 51 2.13 -4.91 -0.23
CA GLY A 51 1.04 -5.87 -0.08
C GLY A 51 0.29 -6.19 -1.37
N LEU A 52 0.98 -6.18 -2.52
CA LEU A 52 0.43 -6.61 -3.81
C LEU A 52 0.32 -8.15 -3.85
N VAL A 53 -0.61 -8.67 -3.06
CA VAL A 53 -0.85 -10.10 -2.83
C VAL A 53 -2.33 -10.39 -3.01
N GLU A 54 -2.65 -11.50 -3.66
CA GLU A 54 -4.01 -11.99 -3.81
C GLU A 54 -4.72 -12.12 -2.45
N GLY A 55 -5.88 -11.47 -2.34
CA GLY A 55 -6.66 -11.41 -1.12
C GLY A 55 -6.36 -10.20 -0.23
N ILE A 56 -5.36 -9.37 -0.59
CA ILE A 56 -5.09 -8.06 0.02
C ILE A 56 -5.39 -6.94 -0.99
N LEU A 57 -4.73 -6.96 -2.13
CA LEU A 57 -5.00 -6.11 -3.27
C LEU A 57 -4.77 -6.91 -4.56
N PRO A 58 -5.84 -7.41 -5.22
CA PRO A 58 -7.26 -7.23 -4.90
C PRO A 58 -7.71 -8.00 -3.66
N THR A 59 -8.77 -7.49 -3.00
CA THR A 59 -9.43 -8.21 -1.91
C THR A 59 -10.29 -9.35 -2.46
N LYS A 60 -10.43 -10.46 -1.70
CA LYS A 60 -11.24 -11.61 -2.14
C LYS A 60 -12.74 -11.31 -2.31
N ARG A 61 -13.22 -10.25 -1.67
CA ARG A 61 -14.65 -9.89 -1.62
C ARG A 61 -14.98 -8.65 -2.43
N GLY A 62 -13.97 -7.96 -2.96
CA GLY A 62 -14.13 -6.75 -3.75
C GLY A 62 -14.49 -7.04 -5.20
N ASP A 63 -15.09 -6.09 -5.87
CA ASP A 63 -15.20 -6.07 -7.31
C ASP A 63 -13.81 -5.83 -7.92
N LEU A 64 -13.39 -6.70 -8.85
CA LEU A 64 -12.03 -6.67 -9.39
C LEU A 64 -11.72 -5.36 -10.12
N GLU A 65 -12.72 -4.78 -10.80
CA GLU A 65 -12.53 -3.52 -11.51
C GLU A 65 -12.38 -2.34 -10.54
N GLU A 66 -13.12 -2.35 -9.43
CA GLU A 66 -12.97 -1.34 -8.40
C GLU A 66 -11.62 -1.47 -7.68
N GLU A 67 -11.21 -2.68 -7.35
CA GLU A 67 -9.90 -2.97 -6.76
C GLU A 67 -8.76 -2.53 -7.71
N ARG A 68 -8.94 -2.70 -9.04
CA ARG A 68 -7.99 -2.22 -10.05
C ARG A 68 -7.90 -0.70 -10.05
N ARG A 69 -9.03 0.00 -9.92
CA ARG A 69 -9.04 1.47 -9.80
C ARG A 69 -8.33 1.93 -8.52
N ILE A 70 -8.53 1.23 -7.41
CA ILE A 70 -7.80 1.48 -6.16
C ILE A 70 -6.30 1.30 -6.38
N GLY A 71 -5.87 0.20 -6.99
CA GLY A 71 -4.48 -0.04 -7.34
C GLY A 71 -3.91 1.08 -8.21
N PHE A 72 -4.64 1.52 -9.23
CA PHE A 72 -4.26 2.64 -10.10
C PHE A 72 -4.10 3.96 -9.32
N VAL A 73 -4.99 4.24 -8.37
CA VAL A 73 -4.84 5.41 -7.50
C VAL A 73 -3.52 5.35 -6.75
N GLY A 74 -3.15 4.20 -6.16
CA GLY A 74 -1.89 4.05 -5.43
C GLY A 74 -0.66 4.30 -6.28
N ILE A 75 -0.58 3.69 -7.46
CA ILE A 75 0.60 3.85 -8.35
C ILE A 75 0.71 5.26 -8.94
N SER A 76 -0.43 5.90 -9.21
CA SER A 76 -0.47 7.27 -9.75
C SER A 76 -0.07 8.35 -8.76
N ARG A 77 0.18 8.01 -7.50
CA ARG A 77 0.69 8.96 -6.48
C ARG A 77 2.17 9.23 -6.62
N ALA A 78 2.91 8.41 -7.37
CA ALA A 78 4.34 8.55 -7.53
C ALA A 78 4.70 9.60 -8.59
N MET A 79 5.44 10.63 -8.19
CA MET A 79 5.96 11.67 -9.09
C MET A 79 7.25 11.24 -9.80
N ARG A 80 8.13 10.48 -9.12
CA ARG A 80 9.47 10.14 -9.64
C ARG A 80 9.78 8.65 -9.58
N LEU A 81 9.55 8.02 -8.43
CA LEU A 81 9.92 6.63 -8.20
C LEU A 81 8.75 5.89 -7.58
N LEU A 82 8.45 4.74 -8.15
CA LEU A 82 7.44 3.81 -7.67
C LEU A 82 8.09 2.47 -7.37
N TYR A 83 7.88 1.98 -6.15
CA TYR A 83 8.28 0.65 -5.72
C TYR A 83 7.04 -0.19 -5.46
N LEU A 84 6.97 -1.34 -6.09
CA LEU A 84 5.89 -2.31 -5.92
C LEU A 84 6.45 -3.53 -5.18
N SER A 85 5.77 -3.97 -4.13
CA SER A 85 6.22 -5.12 -3.37
C SER A 85 5.11 -6.11 -3.05
N TYR A 86 5.48 -7.37 -3.00
CA TYR A 86 4.62 -8.46 -2.58
C TYR A 86 5.41 -9.38 -1.63
N SER A 87 4.70 -10.19 -0.87
CA SER A 87 5.30 -11.21 -0.01
C SER A 87 4.93 -12.61 -0.48
N HIS A 88 5.83 -13.57 -0.28
CA HIS A 88 5.56 -14.99 -0.57
C HIS A 88 4.69 -15.65 0.50
N THR A 89 4.59 -15.01 1.67
CA THR A 89 3.78 -15.50 2.79
C THR A 89 2.98 -14.36 3.40
N TYR A 90 1.74 -14.65 3.81
CA TYR A 90 0.89 -13.73 4.54
C TYR A 90 0.16 -14.48 5.63
N LEU A 91 0.22 -13.99 6.87
CA LEU A 91 -0.35 -14.66 8.07
C LEU A 91 0.07 -16.14 8.19
N GLY A 92 1.35 -16.43 7.91
CA GLY A 92 1.91 -17.78 7.99
C GLY A 92 1.50 -18.74 6.87
N GLN A 93 0.77 -18.28 5.86
CA GLN A 93 0.35 -19.09 4.71
C GLN A 93 1.04 -18.60 3.42
N LYS A 94 1.21 -19.49 2.45
CA LYS A 94 1.69 -19.12 1.11
C LYS A 94 0.74 -18.10 0.49
N ALA A 95 1.31 -17.04 -0.05
CA ALA A 95 0.59 -15.98 -0.72
C ALA A 95 0.98 -15.92 -2.21
N ALA A 96 0.00 -15.71 -3.07
CA ALA A 96 0.21 -15.51 -4.49
C ALA A 96 0.40 -14.02 -4.79
N LYS A 97 1.21 -13.70 -5.80
CA LYS A 97 1.31 -12.35 -6.34
C LYS A 97 -0.07 -11.84 -6.75
N SER A 98 -0.29 -10.55 -6.55
CA SER A 98 -1.46 -9.87 -7.10
C SER A 98 -1.49 -9.94 -8.62
N VAL A 99 -2.64 -10.21 -9.18
CA VAL A 99 -2.86 -10.11 -10.63
C VAL A 99 -2.50 -8.70 -11.15
N PHE A 100 -2.70 -7.68 -10.35
CA PHE A 100 -2.36 -6.30 -10.73
C PHE A 100 -0.86 -6.09 -10.89
N LEU A 101 -0.04 -6.78 -10.13
CA LEU A 101 1.41 -6.71 -10.29
C LEU A 101 1.84 -7.29 -11.64
N GLU A 102 1.19 -8.34 -12.10
CA GLU A 102 1.44 -8.94 -13.42
C GLU A 102 0.93 -8.04 -14.55
N GLU A 103 -0.21 -7.40 -14.39
CA GLU A 103 -0.75 -6.43 -15.34
C GLU A 103 0.12 -5.18 -15.50
N MET A 104 0.77 -4.73 -14.41
CA MET A 104 1.63 -3.54 -14.40
C MET A 104 3.03 -3.78 -14.96
N LEU A 105 3.50 -5.03 -14.95
CA LEU A 105 4.84 -5.37 -15.45
C LEU A 105 4.75 -5.77 -16.93
N PRO A 106 5.61 -5.23 -17.79
CA PRO A 106 5.65 -5.67 -19.19
C PRO A 106 6.00 -7.15 -19.25
N SER A 107 5.21 -7.93 -19.99
CA SER A 107 5.52 -9.34 -20.27
C SER A 107 6.91 -9.46 -20.90
N PRO A 108 7.74 -10.43 -20.54
CA PRO A 108 9.10 -10.59 -21.07
C PRO A 108 9.20 -10.94 -22.56
N SER A 109 8.10 -10.89 -23.31
CA SER A 109 8.03 -11.21 -24.73
C SER A 109 7.77 -9.98 -25.59
N SER A 110 8.67 -9.01 -25.59
CA SER A 110 8.92 -8.13 -26.74
C SER A 110 10.25 -7.41 -26.53
N SER A 111 11.21 -7.80 -27.33
CA SER A 111 12.53 -7.23 -27.51
C SER A 111 12.62 -5.72 -27.31
N GLN A 112 13.26 -5.27 -26.20
CA GLN A 112 14.04 -4.04 -26.20
C GLN A 112 15.06 -4.02 -25.04
N PRO A 113 16.20 -3.28 -25.16
CA PRO A 113 17.39 -3.54 -24.38
C PRO A 113 17.32 -3.02 -22.94
N SER A 114 17.83 -3.84 -22.09
CA SER A 114 18.09 -3.71 -20.66
C SER A 114 18.38 -2.30 -20.13
N SER A 115 17.45 -1.75 -19.35
CA SER A 115 17.83 -0.97 -18.18
C SER A 115 17.54 -1.85 -16.95
N LYS A 116 18.60 -2.17 -16.22
CA LYS A 116 18.61 -3.11 -15.10
C LYS A 116 17.62 -2.70 -14.01
N ALA A 117 16.45 -3.33 -13.98
CA ALA A 117 15.65 -3.40 -12.76
C ALA A 117 16.40 -4.32 -11.78
N LYS A 118 16.93 -3.77 -10.70
CA LYS A 118 17.49 -4.57 -9.61
C LYS A 118 16.34 -5.17 -8.82
N GLU A 119 16.14 -6.45 -9.01
CA GLU A 119 15.27 -7.25 -8.15
C GLU A 119 15.96 -7.34 -6.77
N ALA A 120 15.44 -6.57 -5.81
CA ALA A 120 15.87 -6.66 -4.43
C ALA A 120 15.01 -7.70 -3.73
N THR A 121 15.46 -8.94 -3.73
CA THR A 121 14.88 -10.01 -2.91
C THR A 121 15.33 -9.80 -1.47
N HIS A 122 14.51 -9.19 -0.64
CA HIS A 122 14.76 -9.13 0.79
C HIS A 122 14.13 -10.36 1.44
N HIS A 123 14.99 -11.28 1.89
CA HIS A 123 14.61 -12.32 2.84
C HIS A 123 14.56 -11.67 4.23
N ALA A 124 13.36 -11.54 4.80
CA ALA A 124 13.21 -11.28 6.22
C ALA A 124 13.13 -12.65 6.93
N VAL A 125 14.00 -12.82 7.90
CA VAL A 125 14.04 -13.93 8.86
C VAL A 125 12.88 -13.81 9.85
#